data_ee5ca58c3cfe2466bf8cbf36bf520e86
#
_entry.id   ee5ca58c3cfe2466bf8cbf36bf520e86
#
_cell.length_a   1.000
_cell.length_b   1.000
_cell.length_c   1.000
_cell.angle_alpha   90.00
_cell.angle_beta   90.00
_cell.angle_gamma   90.00
#
_symmetry.space_group_name_H-M   'P 1'
#
loop_
_entity.id
_entity.type
_entity.pdbx_description
1 polymer ?
#
loop_
_entity_poly.entity_id
_entity_poly.type
_entity_poly.pdbx_seq_one_letter_code
_entity_poly.pdbx_strand_id
1 'polypeptide(L)'
;MKLLLTSGGITNTSIANALFNLVGKKPENTKVVFIPTASNIEVGDKNWFINDLVNLQKLNFEEIDIADISAVKEKMWRPKFEKADILFFEGGNTYHLMEWINKSGLINILPELLKTKVYVGVSAGSIVTNKDLALKISQIVYEEDLDKTKNMPALNFVNFYFLPHLNSPDFKKLRKDFIKDTVQGITEKIYVLDDNSALKVVDGEVEVVSEGQWFMIN
;
A
#
# COMPACT_ATOMS: atom_id res chain seq x y z
N MET A 1 2.60 -15.78 2.83
CA MET A 1 1.94 -14.52 2.40
C MET A 1 2.83 -13.81 1.40
N LYS A 2 2.24 -13.24 0.35
CA LYS A 2 2.96 -12.53 -0.73
C LYS A 2 2.50 -11.09 -0.79
N LEU A 3 3.41 -10.14 -0.56
CA LEU A 3 3.11 -8.70 -0.56
C LEU A 3 4.04 -7.97 -1.52
N LEU A 4 3.52 -6.97 -2.22
CA LEU A 4 4.28 -5.96 -2.93
C LEU A 4 3.89 -4.60 -2.36
N LEU A 5 4.78 -4.01 -1.57
CA LEU A 5 4.55 -2.74 -0.89
C LEU A 5 5.25 -1.64 -1.68
N THR A 6 4.50 -0.81 -2.37
CA THR A 6 5.02 0.23 -3.25
C THR A 6 4.86 1.61 -2.63
N SER A 7 5.75 2.52 -2.97
CA SER A 7 5.59 3.94 -2.64
C SER A 7 4.62 4.63 -3.59
N GLY A 8 4.88 4.61 -4.89
CA GLY A 8 4.11 5.29 -5.92
C GLY A 8 3.38 4.35 -6.90
N GLY A 9 3.02 3.13 -6.50
CA GLY A 9 2.33 2.19 -7.39
C GLY A 9 3.29 1.43 -8.33
N ILE A 10 2.78 0.97 -9.47
CA ILE A 10 3.57 0.24 -10.46
C ILE A 10 4.17 1.25 -11.46
N THR A 11 5.24 1.90 -11.05
CA THR A 11 5.83 3.04 -11.77
C THR A 11 6.88 2.63 -12.81
N ASN A 12 7.43 1.41 -12.70
CA ASN A 12 8.54 0.96 -13.56
C ASN A 12 8.49 -0.55 -13.82
N THR A 13 9.37 -0.99 -14.74
CA THR A 13 9.42 -2.38 -15.19
C THR A 13 9.87 -3.35 -14.10
N SER A 14 10.78 -2.95 -13.22
CA SER A 14 11.28 -3.80 -12.14
C SER A 14 10.18 -4.12 -11.13
N ILE A 15 9.36 -3.13 -10.76
CA ILE A 15 8.19 -3.32 -9.89
C ILE A 15 7.13 -4.21 -10.56
N ALA A 16 6.85 -3.98 -11.85
CA ALA A 16 5.91 -4.82 -12.61
C ALA A 16 6.37 -6.28 -12.67
N ASN A 17 7.66 -6.53 -12.94
CA ASN A 17 8.22 -7.87 -12.97
C ASN A 17 8.16 -8.55 -11.59
N ALA A 18 8.39 -7.80 -10.51
CA ALA A 18 8.25 -8.31 -9.15
C ALA A 18 6.79 -8.74 -8.87
N LEU A 19 5.81 -7.96 -9.32
CA LEU A 19 4.40 -8.33 -9.22
C LEU A 19 4.10 -9.63 -9.96
N PHE A 20 4.53 -9.76 -11.22
CA PHE A 20 4.30 -10.97 -12.01
C PHE A 20 4.97 -12.20 -11.40
N ASN A 21 6.18 -12.05 -10.83
CA ASN A 21 6.86 -13.12 -10.11
C ASN A 21 6.09 -13.57 -8.86
N LEU A 22 5.47 -12.64 -8.12
CA LEU A 22 4.65 -12.97 -6.96
C LEU A 22 3.38 -13.70 -7.35
N VAL A 23 2.71 -13.24 -8.40
CA VAL A 23 1.45 -13.84 -8.91
C VAL A 23 1.72 -15.24 -9.48
N GLY A 24 2.79 -15.41 -10.25
CA GLY A 24 3.15 -16.68 -10.89
C GLY A 24 2.25 -17.05 -12.07
N LYS A 25 1.49 -16.09 -12.60
CA LYS A 25 0.62 -16.22 -13.78
C LYS A 25 0.99 -15.13 -14.79
N LYS A 26 0.61 -15.36 -16.05
CA LYS A 26 0.69 -14.31 -17.08
C LYS A 26 -0.37 -13.24 -16.81
N PRO A 27 -0.10 -11.96 -17.17
CA PRO A 27 -1.07 -10.86 -16.98
C PRO A 27 -2.45 -11.18 -17.57
N GLU A 28 -2.50 -11.71 -18.78
CA GLU A 28 -3.75 -12.05 -19.50
C GLU A 28 -4.59 -13.17 -18.83
N ASN A 29 -4.06 -13.79 -17.77
CA ASN A 29 -4.74 -14.79 -16.94
C ASN A 29 -4.83 -14.37 -15.47
N THR A 30 -4.63 -13.09 -15.19
CA THR A 30 -4.56 -12.52 -13.84
C THR A 30 -5.67 -11.51 -13.65
N LYS A 31 -6.41 -11.62 -12.55
CA LYS A 31 -7.50 -10.73 -12.17
C LYS A 31 -7.11 -9.86 -11.00
N VAL A 32 -7.39 -8.58 -11.12
CA VAL A 32 -7.10 -7.57 -10.12
C VAL A 32 -8.40 -7.01 -9.55
N VAL A 33 -8.48 -6.84 -8.25
CA VAL A 33 -9.44 -5.92 -7.63
C VAL A 33 -8.68 -4.71 -7.09
N PHE A 34 -9.06 -3.55 -7.57
CA PHE A 34 -8.52 -2.26 -7.15
C PHE A 34 -9.41 -1.67 -6.06
N ILE A 35 -8.81 -1.27 -4.93
CA ILE A 35 -9.51 -0.84 -3.72
C ILE A 35 -9.17 0.63 -3.46
N PRO A 36 -10.03 1.59 -3.93
CA PRO A 36 -9.76 3.03 -3.87
C PRO A 36 -10.12 3.66 -2.52
N THR A 37 -10.44 2.88 -1.50
CA THR A 37 -11.04 3.38 -0.25
C THR A 37 -10.21 4.49 0.39
N ALA A 38 -8.88 4.37 0.42
CA ALA A 38 -7.99 5.40 0.97
C ALA A 38 -8.11 6.73 0.22
N SER A 39 -8.25 6.67 -1.10
CA SER A 39 -8.24 7.83 -1.99
C SER A 39 -9.55 8.60 -2.05
N ASN A 40 -10.66 7.96 -1.69
CA ASN A 40 -11.99 8.55 -1.91
C ASN A 40 -12.26 9.79 -1.05
N ILE A 41 -11.69 9.88 0.14
CA ILE A 41 -11.87 11.04 1.02
C ILE A 41 -10.86 12.16 0.75
N GLU A 42 -9.80 11.89 0.02
CA GLU A 42 -8.83 12.91 -0.35
C GLU A 42 -9.50 13.98 -1.23
N VAL A 43 -9.15 15.24 -1.00
CA VAL A 43 -9.66 16.36 -1.78
C VAL A 43 -8.63 16.82 -2.81
N GLY A 44 -9.09 17.52 -3.85
CA GLY A 44 -8.22 18.09 -4.87
C GLY A 44 -7.98 17.20 -6.07
N ASP A 45 -6.84 17.43 -6.74
CA ASP A 45 -6.50 16.74 -7.98
C ASP A 45 -6.22 15.26 -7.76
N LYS A 46 -6.77 14.41 -8.63
CA LYS A 46 -6.67 12.96 -8.60
C LYS A 46 -5.80 12.39 -9.72
N ASN A 47 -4.92 13.18 -10.32
CA ASN A 47 -4.07 12.70 -11.40
C ASN A 47 -3.19 11.53 -10.98
N TRP A 48 -2.70 11.51 -9.74
CA TRP A 48 -1.94 10.39 -9.18
C TRP A 48 -2.75 9.09 -9.20
N PHE A 49 -3.98 9.11 -8.72
CA PHE A 49 -4.92 7.98 -8.71
C PHE A 49 -5.27 7.50 -10.14
N ILE A 50 -5.52 8.44 -11.04
CA ILE A 50 -5.79 8.11 -12.45
C ILE A 50 -4.57 7.47 -13.09
N ASN A 51 -3.35 7.97 -12.80
CA ASN A 51 -2.12 7.41 -13.30
C ASN A 51 -1.90 5.97 -12.83
N ASP A 52 -2.24 5.63 -11.59
CA ASP A 52 -2.13 4.26 -11.08
C ASP A 52 -3.07 3.31 -11.82
N LEU A 53 -4.32 3.72 -12.08
CA LEU A 53 -5.25 2.94 -12.91
C LEU A 53 -4.74 2.79 -14.36
N VAL A 54 -4.18 3.85 -14.94
CA VAL A 54 -3.57 3.79 -16.28
C VAL A 54 -2.36 2.86 -16.32
N ASN A 55 -1.52 2.89 -15.28
CA ASN A 55 -0.37 1.99 -15.19
C ASN A 55 -0.82 0.53 -15.04
N LEU A 56 -1.83 0.25 -14.24
CA LEU A 56 -2.42 -1.09 -14.18
C LEU A 56 -3.00 -1.53 -15.51
N GLN A 57 -3.72 -0.65 -16.23
CA GLN A 57 -4.30 -0.95 -17.53
C GLN A 57 -3.24 -1.35 -18.57
N LYS A 58 -2.08 -0.69 -18.56
CA LYS A 58 -0.96 -0.99 -19.47
C LYS A 58 -0.36 -2.39 -19.24
N LEU A 59 -0.59 -3.01 -18.09
CA LEU A 59 -0.08 -4.35 -17.79
C LEU A 59 -0.93 -5.46 -18.43
N ASN A 60 -2.05 -5.13 -19.07
CA ASN A 60 -2.92 -6.04 -19.82
C ASN A 60 -3.42 -7.24 -19.01
N PHE A 61 -3.89 -6.98 -17.77
CA PHE A 61 -4.56 -7.98 -16.96
C PHE A 61 -5.86 -8.49 -17.62
N GLU A 62 -6.26 -9.73 -17.32
CA GLU A 62 -7.52 -10.31 -17.78
C GLU A 62 -8.73 -9.46 -17.35
N GLU A 63 -8.68 -8.98 -16.11
CA GLU A 63 -9.76 -8.19 -15.50
C GLU A 63 -9.18 -7.22 -14.46
N ILE A 64 -9.62 -5.98 -14.49
CA ILE A 64 -9.42 -5.01 -13.42
C ILE A 64 -10.81 -4.60 -12.94
N ASP A 65 -11.23 -5.09 -11.76
CA ASP A 65 -12.48 -4.69 -11.12
C ASP A 65 -12.17 -3.68 -10.00
N ILE A 66 -13.16 -2.88 -9.62
CA ILE A 66 -13.03 -1.85 -8.58
C ILE A 66 -14.00 -2.16 -7.45
N ALA A 67 -13.52 -2.07 -6.21
CA ALA A 67 -14.33 -2.27 -5.02
C ALA A 67 -13.94 -1.32 -3.89
N ASP A 68 -14.74 -0.29 -3.68
CA ASP A 68 -14.62 0.56 -2.51
C ASP A 68 -15.36 -0.06 -1.32
N ILE A 69 -14.60 -0.53 -0.32
CA ILE A 69 -15.16 -1.16 0.88
C ILE A 69 -15.87 -0.17 1.82
N SER A 70 -15.74 1.13 1.59
CA SER A 70 -16.48 2.16 2.32
C SER A 70 -17.83 2.47 1.70
N ALA A 71 -17.98 2.27 0.40
CA ALA A 71 -19.17 2.65 -0.37
C ALA A 71 -20.16 1.50 -0.59
N VAL A 72 -19.69 0.25 -0.57
CA VAL A 72 -20.53 -0.91 -0.88
C VAL A 72 -20.51 -1.96 0.23
N LYS A 73 -21.63 -2.68 0.39
CA LYS A 73 -21.77 -3.74 1.41
C LYS A 73 -20.92 -4.96 1.08
N GLU A 74 -20.59 -5.76 2.11
CA GLU A 74 -19.78 -6.98 1.99
C GLU A 74 -20.24 -7.90 0.86
N LYS A 75 -21.54 -8.14 0.71
CA LYS A 75 -22.10 -8.97 -0.36
C LYS A 75 -21.74 -8.51 -1.78
N MET A 76 -21.32 -7.24 -1.94
CA MET A 76 -20.94 -6.67 -3.24
C MET A 76 -19.44 -6.76 -3.48
N TRP A 77 -18.61 -6.48 -2.46
CA TRP A 77 -17.15 -6.49 -2.64
C TRP A 77 -16.54 -7.87 -2.44
N ARG A 78 -17.07 -8.69 -1.53
CA ARG A 78 -16.50 -9.99 -1.18
C ARG A 78 -16.33 -10.94 -2.37
N PRO A 79 -17.34 -11.15 -3.25
CA PRO A 79 -17.16 -12.01 -4.43
C PRO A 79 -16.05 -11.53 -5.36
N LYS A 80 -15.82 -10.22 -5.47
CA LYS A 80 -14.72 -9.64 -6.27
C LYS A 80 -13.36 -10.01 -5.68
N PHE A 81 -13.21 -9.87 -4.35
CA PHE A 81 -11.99 -10.25 -3.63
C PHE A 81 -11.72 -11.75 -3.73
N GLU A 82 -12.75 -12.59 -3.61
CA GLU A 82 -12.60 -14.05 -3.74
C GLU A 82 -12.17 -14.48 -5.14
N LYS A 83 -12.64 -13.80 -6.18
CA LYS A 83 -12.31 -14.08 -7.60
C LYS A 83 -10.92 -13.57 -8.01
N ALA A 84 -10.44 -12.47 -7.46
CA ALA A 84 -9.20 -11.83 -7.85
C ALA A 84 -7.95 -12.66 -7.47
N ASP A 85 -6.87 -12.48 -8.22
CA ASP A 85 -5.52 -12.97 -7.91
C ASP A 85 -4.72 -11.91 -7.13
N ILE A 86 -5.01 -10.64 -7.39
CA ILE A 86 -4.36 -9.47 -6.80
C ILE A 86 -5.39 -8.62 -6.06
N LEU A 87 -5.09 -8.29 -4.80
CA LEU A 87 -5.80 -7.30 -4.01
C LEU A 87 -4.95 -6.03 -3.96
N PHE A 88 -5.34 -5.01 -4.74
CA PHE A 88 -4.58 -3.78 -4.93
C PHE A 88 -5.17 -2.65 -4.09
N PHE A 89 -4.54 -2.36 -2.95
CA PHE A 89 -4.94 -1.29 -2.03
C PHE A 89 -4.26 0.01 -2.40
N GLU A 90 -5.05 0.97 -2.84
CA GLU A 90 -4.61 2.27 -3.32
C GLU A 90 -4.12 3.18 -2.20
N GLY A 91 -3.36 4.22 -2.58
CA GLY A 91 -2.91 5.30 -1.72
C GLY A 91 -4.02 6.26 -1.28
N GLY A 92 -3.67 7.21 -0.42
CA GLY A 92 -4.55 8.20 0.17
C GLY A 92 -4.50 8.17 1.69
N ASN A 93 -5.62 8.38 2.39
CA ASN A 93 -5.68 8.47 3.83
C ASN A 93 -5.53 7.10 4.52
N THR A 94 -4.46 6.95 5.26
CA THR A 94 -4.10 5.69 5.93
C THR A 94 -5.07 5.31 7.05
N TYR A 95 -5.51 6.29 7.86
CA TYR A 95 -6.44 6.04 8.97
C TYR A 95 -7.82 5.65 8.44
N HIS A 96 -8.31 6.33 7.42
CA HIS A 96 -9.57 6.00 6.77
C HIS A 96 -9.57 4.60 6.19
N LEU A 97 -8.50 4.22 5.49
CA LEU A 97 -8.35 2.87 4.96
C LEU A 97 -8.40 1.82 6.07
N MET A 98 -7.62 2.01 7.14
CA MET A 98 -7.59 1.06 8.25
C MET A 98 -8.93 0.98 8.99
N GLU A 99 -9.60 2.11 9.16
CA GLU A 99 -10.94 2.17 9.75
C GLU A 99 -11.93 1.34 8.94
N TRP A 100 -11.93 1.47 7.61
CA TRP A 100 -12.84 0.72 6.76
C TRP A 100 -12.46 -0.75 6.56
N ILE A 101 -11.19 -1.11 6.61
CA ILE A 101 -10.77 -2.50 6.70
C ILE A 101 -11.41 -3.18 7.93
N ASN A 102 -11.48 -2.47 9.06
CA ASN A 102 -12.16 -2.96 10.28
C ASN A 102 -13.69 -2.93 10.13
N LYS A 103 -14.28 -1.79 9.77
CA LYS A 103 -15.75 -1.60 9.70
C LYS A 103 -16.43 -2.48 8.69
N SER A 104 -15.80 -2.73 7.54
CA SER A 104 -16.34 -3.60 6.48
C SER A 104 -16.28 -5.07 6.85
N GLY A 105 -15.52 -5.45 7.89
CA GLY A 105 -15.26 -6.84 8.25
C GLY A 105 -14.13 -7.49 7.44
N LEU A 106 -13.49 -6.76 6.52
CA LEU A 106 -12.39 -7.28 5.70
C LEU A 106 -11.24 -7.81 6.54
N ILE A 107 -10.95 -7.17 7.68
CA ILE A 107 -9.88 -7.59 8.62
C ILE A 107 -9.97 -9.08 8.99
N ASN A 108 -11.18 -9.63 9.09
CA ASN A 108 -11.41 -11.00 9.54
C ASN A 108 -11.14 -12.04 8.44
N ILE A 109 -11.23 -11.66 7.17
CA ILE A 109 -11.08 -12.60 6.05
C ILE A 109 -9.80 -12.37 5.24
N LEU A 110 -9.18 -11.19 5.36
CA LEU A 110 -7.99 -10.83 4.60
C LEU A 110 -6.83 -11.81 4.78
N PRO A 111 -6.50 -12.28 6.02
CA PRO A 111 -5.45 -13.29 6.19
C PRO A 111 -5.71 -14.61 5.43
N GLU A 112 -6.97 -15.03 5.34
CA GLU A 112 -7.34 -16.24 4.60
C GLU A 112 -7.21 -16.02 3.09
N LEU A 113 -7.68 -14.88 2.58
CA LEU A 113 -7.54 -14.51 1.18
C LEU A 113 -6.07 -14.48 0.75
N LEU A 114 -5.18 -13.95 1.60
CA LEU A 114 -3.75 -13.82 1.32
C LEU A 114 -2.94 -15.11 1.41
N LYS A 115 -3.56 -16.25 1.70
CA LYS A 115 -2.92 -17.57 1.52
C LYS A 115 -2.71 -17.89 0.03
N THR A 116 -3.55 -17.37 -0.85
CA THR A 116 -3.53 -17.68 -2.28
C THR A 116 -3.37 -16.46 -3.18
N LYS A 117 -3.61 -15.26 -2.66
CA LYS A 117 -3.60 -13.99 -3.41
C LYS A 117 -2.38 -13.15 -3.08
N VAL A 118 -2.05 -12.24 -3.99
CA VAL A 118 -1.01 -11.23 -3.77
C VAL A 118 -1.65 -9.95 -3.25
N TYR A 119 -1.13 -9.43 -2.15
CA TYR A 119 -1.42 -8.08 -1.67
C TYR A 119 -0.52 -7.08 -2.39
N VAL A 120 -1.09 -6.05 -2.97
CA VAL A 120 -0.35 -4.88 -3.44
C VAL A 120 -0.81 -3.67 -2.67
N GLY A 121 0.12 -2.93 -2.09
CA GLY A 121 -0.16 -1.66 -1.43
C GLY A 121 0.53 -0.51 -2.16
N VAL A 122 -0.14 0.63 -2.24
CA VAL A 122 0.43 1.90 -2.69
C VAL A 122 0.36 2.87 -1.51
N SER A 123 1.48 3.50 -1.12
CA SER A 123 1.52 4.52 -0.06
C SER A 123 0.73 4.09 1.19
N ALA A 124 -0.45 4.66 1.42
CA ALA A 124 -1.34 4.28 2.53
C ALA A 124 -1.65 2.77 2.56
N GLY A 125 -1.90 2.16 1.39
CA GLY A 125 -2.09 0.72 1.24
C GLY A 125 -0.87 -0.10 1.67
N SER A 126 0.34 0.45 1.54
CA SER A 126 1.56 -0.17 2.08
C SER A 126 1.70 0.07 3.59
N ILE A 127 1.46 1.30 4.05
CA ILE A 127 1.61 1.69 5.46
C ILE A 127 0.69 0.88 6.38
N VAL A 128 -0.55 0.58 5.97
CA VAL A 128 -1.48 -0.22 6.80
C VAL A 128 -1.01 -1.65 7.05
N THR A 129 0.00 -2.16 6.33
CA THR A 129 0.59 -3.48 6.59
C THR A 129 1.54 -3.51 7.79
N ASN A 130 1.98 -2.35 8.27
CA ASN A 130 2.82 -2.20 9.46
C ASN A 130 2.18 -2.83 10.69
N LYS A 131 2.95 -2.98 11.75
CA LYS A 131 2.48 -3.44 13.06
C LYS A 131 1.41 -2.52 13.65
N ASP A 132 1.64 -1.23 13.52
CA ASP A 132 0.77 -0.15 13.96
C ASP A 132 1.06 1.14 13.16
N LEU A 133 0.34 2.20 13.44
CA LEU A 133 0.52 3.51 12.81
C LEU A 133 1.34 4.48 13.67
N ALA A 134 2.29 3.96 14.47
CA ALA A 134 3.06 4.72 15.46
C ALA A 134 3.98 5.78 14.86
N LEU A 135 4.39 5.63 13.61
CA LEU A 135 5.25 6.64 12.94
C LEU A 135 4.60 8.01 12.80
N LYS A 136 3.27 8.10 12.99
CA LYS A 136 2.50 9.34 12.85
C LYS A 136 2.77 10.10 11.55
N ILE A 137 3.18 9.38 10.51
CA ILE A 137 3.58 9.96 9.22
C ILE A 137 2.44 10.75 8.60
N SER A 138 1.20 10.23 8.67
CA SER A 138 0.02 10.96 8.21
C SER A 138 -0.13 12.32 8.89
N GLN A 139 0.15 12.42 10.18
CA GLN A 139 0.05 13.67 10.93
C GLN A 139 1.24 14.61 10.66
N ILE A 140 2.46 14.07 10.66
CA ILE A 140 3.69 14.89 10.60
C ILE A 140 3.99 15.34 9.17
N VAL A 141 3.76 14.47 8.21
CA VAL A 141 4.16 14.69 6.82
C VAL A 141 3.00 15.16 5.96
N TYR A 142 1.85 14.48 6.10
CA TYR A 142 0.67 14.74 5.27
C TYR A 142 -0.30 15.72 5.92
N GLU A 143 -0.08 16.06 7.21
CA GLU A 143 -0.95 16.95 7.99
C GLU A 143 -2.40 16.46 8.07
N GLU A 144 -2.59 15.14 7.97
CA GLU A 144 -3.86 14.44 8.05
C GLU A 144 -4.12 13.94 9.46
N ASP A 145 -5.40 13.71 9.80
CA ASP A 145 -5.84 13.07 11.05
C ASP A 145 -5.22 13.68 12.32
N LEU A 146 -5.07 15.00 12.34
CA LEU A 146 -4.46 15.74 13.47
C LEU A 146 -5.22 15.55 14.79
N ASP A 147 -6.49 15.16 14.70
CA ASP A 147 -7.37 14.84 15.84
C ASP A 147 -7.13 13.42 16.40
N LYS A 148 -6.44 12.55 15.68
CA LYS A 148 -6.15 11.17 16.10
C LYS A 148 -4.99 11.16 17.08
N THR A 149 -5.29 11.15 18.37
CA THR A 149 -4.28 11.17 19.44
C THR A 149 -3.77 9.80 19.83
N LYS A 150 -4.53 8.73 19.55
CA LYS A 150 -4.18 7.35 19.90
C LYS A 150 -3.48 6.65 18.76
N ASN A 151 -2.42 5.89 19.09
CA ASN A 151 -1.85 4.96 18.14
C ASN A 151 -2.91 3.93 17.72
N MET A 152 -3.08 3.74 16.41
CA MET A 152 -4.03 2.79 15.86
C MET A 152 -3.29 1.50 15.47
N PRO A 153 -3.78 0.32 15.84
CA PRO A 153 -3.26 -0.93 15.32
C PRO A 153 -3.46 -0.96 13.80
N ALA A 154 -2.49 -1.52 13.10
CA ALA A 154 -2.55 -1.78 11.67
C ALA A 154 -2.73 -3.28 11.40
N LEU A 155 -2.50 -3.75 10.17
CA LEU A 155 -2.71 -5.15 9.80
C LEU A 155 -1.67 -6.11 10.41
N ASN A 156 -0.51 -5.58 10.83
CA ASN A 156 0.60 -6.36 11.38
C ASN A 156 1.03 -7.54 10.48
N PHE A 157 1.14 -7.28 9.19
CA PHE A 157 1.60 -8.28 8.21
C PHE A 157 3.12 -8.32 8.10
N VAL A 158 3.78 -7.23 8.50
CA VAL A 158 5.23 -7.09 8.48
C VAL A 158 5.77 -6.61 9.83
N ASN A 159 7.01 -6.96 10.15
CA ASN A 159 7.70 -6.61 11.40
C ASN A 159 8.63 -5.39 11.27
N PHE A 160 8.39 -4.56 10.29
CA PHE A 160 9.11 -3.32 10.01
C PHE A 160 8.10 -2.20 9.73
N TYR A 161 8.60 -0.97 9.60
CA TYR A 161 7.80 0.15 9.12
C TYR A 161 8.14 0.47 7.67
N PHE A 162 7.11 0.72 6.89
CA PHE A 162 7.20 1.21 5.53
C PHE A 162 6.95 2.73 5.51
N LEU A 163 7.85 3.49 4.88
CA LEU A 163 7.75 4.94 4.74
C LEU A 163 7.94 5.31 3.27
N PRO A 164 6.86 5.75 2.58
CA PRO A 164 6.88 6.07 1.16
C PRO A 164 7.38 7.50 0.88
N HIS A 165 7.47 7.83 -0.40
CA HIS A 165 7.61 9.16 -0.99
C HIS A 165 8.92 9.90 -0.64
N LEU A 166 10.00 9.15 -0.41
CA LEU A 166 11.33 9.74 -0.25
C LEU A 166 11.64 10.66 -1.42
N ASN A 167 12.05 11.90 -1.13
CA ASN A 167 12.42 12.92 -2.12
C ASN A 167 11.30 13.33 -3.09
N SER A 168 10.05 12.92 -2.86
CA SER A 168 8.94 13.36 -3.68
C SER A 168 8.81 14.90 -3.71
N PRO A 169 8.52 15.51 -4.87
CA PRO A 169 8.28 16.95 -4.97
C PRO A 169 6.99 17.37 -4.24
N ASP A 170 6.02 16.47 -4.15
CA ASP A 170 4.73 16.71 -3.51
C ASP A 170 4.83 16.69 -1.98
N PHE A 171 5.78 15.90 -1.44
CA PHE A 171 6.02 15.76 -0.01
C PHE A 171 7.39 16.33 0.39
N LYS A 172 7.48 17.64 0.43
CA LYS A 172 8.77 18.38 0.62
C LYS A 172 9.49 18.05 1.93
N LYS A 173 8.76 17.62 2.96
CA LYS A 173 9.33 17.21 4.25
C LYS A 173 10.05 15.85 4.18
N LEU A 174 9.70 14.98 3.23
CA LEU A 174 10.27 13.63 3.13
C LEU A 174 11.68 13.64 2.55
N ARG A 175 12.62 14.18 3.34
CA ARG A 175 14.06 14.22 3.07
C ARG A 175 14.79 13.48 4.18
N LYS A 176 15.95 12.92 3.84
CA LYS A 176 16.69 12.00 4.70
C LYS A 176 16.92 12.54 6.13
N ASP A 177 17.28 13.80 6.26
CA ASP A 177 17.58 14.40 7.58
C ASP A 177 16.30 14.55 8.40
N PHE A 178 15.24 15.09 7.81
CA PHE A 178 13.94 15.20 8.48
C PHE A 178 13.41 13.83 8.94
N ILE A 179 13.51 12.81 8.08
CA ILE A 179 13.04 11.45 8.41
C ILE A 179 13.82 10.89 9.60
N LYS A 180 15.15 11.02 9.61
CA LYS A 180 15.97 10.55 10.73
C LYS A 180 15.60 11.21 12.06
N ASP A 181 15.31 12.50 12.04
CA ASP A 181 14.90 13.23 13.24
C ASP A 181 13.49 12.81 13.71
N THR A 182 12.58 12.55 12.76
CA THR A 182 11.19 12.19 13.05
C THR A 182 11.05 10.80 13.66
N VAL A 183 11.92 9.85 13.29
CA VAL A 183 11.82 8.45 13.72
C VAL A 183 12.72 8.11 14.91
N GLN A 184 13.30 9.11 15.58
CA GLN A 184 14.11 8.88 16.77
C GLN A 184 13.34 8.10 17.85
N GLY A 185 13.99 7.09 18.42
CA GLY A 185 13.39 6.23 19.46
C GLY A 185 12.61 5.02 18.93
N ILE A 186 12.46 4.88 17.62
CA ILE A 186 11.93 3.66 17.00
C ILE A 186 13.09 2.67 16.82
N THR A 187 12.90 1.46 17.30
CA THR A 187 13.92 0.40 17.28
C THR A 187 13.73 -0.59 16.14
N GLU A 188 12.52 -0.64 15.60
CA GLU A 188 12.19 -1.49 14.46
C GLU A 188 12.84 -0.96 13.17
N LYS A 189 13.09 -1.86 12.22
CA LYS A 189 13.54 -1.47 10.89
C LYS A 189 12.53 -0.56 10.20
N ILE A 190 13.01 0.49 9.54
CA ILE A 190 12.20 1.41 8.75
C ILE A 190 12.75 1.42 7.32
N TYR A 191 11.98 0.94 6.37
CA TYR A 191 12.31 1.06 4.96
C TYR A 191 11.73 2.36 4.42
N VAL A 192 12.61 3.21 3.90
CA VAL A 192 12.26 4.52 3.32
C VAL A 192 12.48 4.46 1.82
N LEU A 193 11.43 4.62 1.04
CA LEU A 193 11.43 4.39 -0.39
C LEU A 193 10.89 5.61 -1.16
N ASP A 194 11.54 5.90 -2.29
CA ASP A 194 10.98 6.84 -3.28
C ASP A 194 9.90 6.16 -4.15
N ASP A 195 9.27 6.95 -5.02
CA ASP A 195 8.14 6.49 -5.84
C ASP A 195 8.53 5.52 -6.97
N ASN A 196 9.82 5.24 -7.16
CA ASN A 196 10.33 4.21 -8.08
C ASN A 196 10.80 2.94 -7.36
N SER A 197 10.38 2.76 -6.11
CA SER A 197 10.82 1.67 -5.25
C SER A 197 9.67 0.94 -4.59
N ALA A 198 9.89 -0.35 -4.32
CA ALA A 198 8.95 -1.25 -3.66
C ALA A 198 9.67 -2.25 -2.76
N LEU A 199 8.94 -2.84 -1.83
CA LEU A 199 9.36 -4.04 -1.09
C LEU A 199 8.54 -5.23 -1.59
N LYS A 200 9.23 -6.26 -2.07
CA LYS A 200 8.65 -7.58 -2.31
C LYS A 200 8.84 -8.42 -1.05
N VAL A 201 7.75 -8.89 -0.47
CA VAL A 201 7.79 -9.68 0.76
C VAL A 201 7.15 -11.04 0.49
N VAL A 202 7.88 -12.10 0.78
CA VAL A 202 7.42 -13.49 0.67
C VAL A 202 7.69 -14.19 1.99
N ASP A 203 6.63 -14.57 2.69
CA ASP A 203 6.71 -15.30 3.97
C ASP A 203 7.66 -14.66 5.00
N GLY A 204 7.70 -13.32 5.02
CA GLY A 204 8.53 -12.51 5.91
C GLY A 204 9.91 -12.13 5.36
N GLU A 205 10.37 -12.76 4.30
CA GLU A 205 11.61 -12.37 3.61
C GLU A 205 11.39 -11.13 2.75
N VAL A 206 12.28 -10.14 2.87
CA VAL A 206 12.15 -8.83 2.23
C VAL A 206 13.21 -8.65 1.17
N GLU A 207 12.78 -8.32 -0.04
CA GLU A 207 13.62 -7.91 -1.18
C GLU A 207 13.25 -6.47 -1.57
N VAL A 208 14.25 -5.58 -1.67
CA VAL A 208 14.03 -4.23 -2.21
C VAL A 208 14.10 -4.29 -3.73
N VAL A 209 13.05 -3.82 -4.37
CA VAL A 209 12.94 -3.68 -5.83
C VAL A 209 12.92 -2.19 -6.16
N SER A 210 13.96 -1.69 -6.83
CA SER A 210 14.09 -0.24 -7.03
C SER A 210 14.80 0.12 -8.33
N GLU A 211 14.26 1.10 -9.03
CA GLU A 211 14.94 1.88 -10.09
C GLU A 211 15.21 3.32 -9.61
N GLY A 212 15.03 3.59 -8.33
CA GLY A 212 15.18 4.89 -7.70
C GLY A 212 16.07 4.86 -6.45
N GLN A 213 15.64 5.56 -5.43
CA GLN A 213 16.40 5.77 -4.18
C GLN A 213 15.65 5.21 -2.98
N TRP A 214 16.39 4.54 -2.13
CA TRP A 214 15.88 4.05 -0.86
C TRP A 214 17.00 3.99 0.19
N PHE A 215 16.61 3.91 1.45
CA PHE A 215 17.52 3.56 2.54
C PHE A 215 16.74 2.91 3.69
N MET A 216 17.48 2.30 4.60
CA MET A 216 16.93 1.67 5.80
C MET A 216 17.50 2.36 7.05
N ILE A 217 16.67 2.46 8.07
CA ILE A 217 17.02 2.89 9.42
C ILE A 217 16.81 1.69 10.34
N ASN A 218 17.80 1.39 11.22
CA ASN A 218 17.91 0.28 12.20
C ASN A 218 18.21 -1.09 11.56
#